data_3fba151ab2920cd06dfa0b47f2e875b3
#
_entry.id   3fba151ab2920cd06dfa0b47f2e875b3
#
_cell.length_a   1.000
_cell.length_b   1.000
_cell.length_c   1.000
_cell.angle_alpha   90.00
_cell.angle_beta   90.00
_cell.angle_gamma   90.00
#
_symmetry.space_group_name_H-M   'P 1'
#
loop_
_entity.id
_entity.type
_entity.pdbx_description
1 polymer ?
#
loop_
_entity_poly.entity_id
_entity_poly.type
_entity_poly.pdbx_seq_one_letter_code
_entity_poly.pdbx_strand_id
1 'polypeptide(L)'
;MADIDIDKRFDIHEIAKNKNADLDRFRCTIYCCHSTGCKSSGSDDIISLLQDAIEEYDLKDKVRIVAAGCMGLCAQGPLMRVEIKGQKDVLYKRLEPLIARLVVAEHVVPALKLEDGETFEIPEFLQQHVLSLDLPFFTKQEKVVLKLAGHMDPEDIHEYIAHGGYLALEKVLKTMTPAQVVDEIKKSGLRGRGGGGFSTGMKWELAAKVPTVDEKFII
;
A
#
# COMPACT_ATOMS: atom_id res chain seq x y z
N MET A 1 -19.66 14.22 29.37
CA MET A 1 -18.83 13.87 28.18
C MET A 1 -18.94 15.04 27.25
N ALA A 2 -17.85 15.76 27.00
CA ALA A 2 -17.87 16.86 26.05
C ALA A 2 -18.18 16.25 24.66
N ASP A 3 -19.21 16.75 23.99
CA ASP A 3 -19.45 16.46 22.59
C ASP A 3 -18.21 16.89 21.80
N ILE A 4 -17.36 15.92 21.46
CA ILE A 4 -16.30 16.15 20.51
C ILE A 4 -17.02 16.28 19.17
N ASP A 5 -17.13 17.52 18.69
CA ASP A 5 -17.64 17.83 17.37
C ASP A 5 -16.66 17.23 16.31
N ILE A 6 -16.85 15.95 16.04
CA ILE A 6 -16.04 15.16 15.10
C ILE A 6 -16.22 15.70 13.67
N ASP A 7 -17.34 16.34 13.37
CA ASP A 7 -17.70 16.78 12.02
C ASP A 7 -16.88 17.95 11.48
N LYS A 8 -16.12 18.66 12.34
CA LYS A 8 -15.41 19.87 11.88
C LYS A 8 -13.89 19.73 11.73
N ARG A 9 -13.26 18.63 12.19
CA ARG A 9 -11.80 18.51 12.21
C ARG A 9 -11.22 17.47 11.26
N PHE A 10 -11.97 16.46 10.83
CA PHE A 10 -11.48 15.38 9.99
C PHE A 10 -12.56 14.91 9.01
N ASP A 11 -12.67 15.59 7.89
CA ASP A 11 -13.45 15.08 6.77
C ASP A 11 -12.57 14.12 5.96
N ILE A 12 -12.84 12.81 6.09
CA ILE A 12 -12.08 11.77 5.39
C ILE A 12 -12.23 11.87 3.86
N HIS A 13 -13.33 12.44 3.36
CA HIS A 13 -13.54 12.64 1.93
C HIS A 13 -12.69 13.79 1.40
N GLU A 14 -12.55 14.87 2.17
CA GLU A 14 -11.65 15.98 1.85
C GLU A 14 -10.18 15.53 1.91
N ILE A 15 -9.81 14.77 2.94
CA ILE A 15 -8.46 14.18 3.07
C ILE A 15 -8.16 13.30 1.86
N ALA A 16 -9.08 12.40 1.49
CA ALA A 16 -8.93 11.52 0.34
C ALA A 16 -8.75 12.32 -0.96
N LYS A 17 -9.59 13.33 -1.18
CA LYS A 17 -9.53 14.20 -2.36
C LYS A 17 -8.19 14.93 -2.47
N ASN A 18 -7.73 15.54 -1.37
CA ASN A 18 -6.48 16.29 -1.35
C ASN A 18 -5.27 15.36 -1.56
N LYS A 19 -5.29 14.18 -0.93
CA LYS A 19 -4.23 13.19 -1.12
C LYS A 19 -4.19 12.64 -2.54
N ASN A 20 -5.33 12.32 -3.14
CA ASN A 20 -5.38 11.89 -4.54
C ASN A 20 -4.82 12.97 -5.48
N ALA A 21 -5.18 14.24 -5.28
CA ALA A 21 -4.64 15.34 -6.07
C ALA A 21 -3.11 15.48 -5.91
N ASP A 22 -2.59 15.25 -4.70
CA ASP A 22 -1.13 15.23 -4.47
C ASP A 22 -0.44 14.05 -5.17
N LEU A 23 -1.04 12.86 -5.12
CA LEU A 23 -0.51 11.68 -5.80
C LEU A 23 -0.59 11.81 -7.33
N ASP A 24 -1.62 12.47 -7.84
CA ASP A 24 -1.83 12.64 -9.27
C ASP A 24 -0.79 13.52 -9.98
N ARG A 25 -0.03 14.33 -9.24
CA ARG A 25 1.07 15.12 -9.83
C ARG A 25 2.24 14.25 -10.29
N PHE A 26 2.44 13.07 -9.67
CA PHE A 26 3.52 12.17 -10.05
C PHE A 26 3.16 11.38 -11.31
N ARG A 27 4.07 11.33 -12.26
CA ARG A 27 3.97 10.51 -13.47
C ARG A 27 4.48 9.09 -13.24
N CYS A 28 5.35 8.91 -12.26
CA CYS A 28 5.92 7.62 -11.90
C CYS A 28 5.91 7.44 -10.39
N THR A 29 5.57 6.24 -9.92
CA THR A 29 5.79 5.82 -8.54
C THR A 29 6.64 4.56 -8.51
N ILE A 30 7.71 4.59 -7.71
CA ILE A 30 8.60 3.46 -7.49
C ILE A 30 8.31 2.92 -6.09
N TYR A 31 7.72 1.73 -6.01
CA TYR A 31 7.47 1.04 -4.76
C TYR A 31 8.61 0.07 -4.47
N CYS A 32 9.35 0.30 -3.40
CA CYS A 32 10.39 -0.61 -2.92
C CYS A 32 9.84 -1.45 -1.77
N CYS A 33 9.91 -2.77 -1.88
CA CYS A 33 9.55 -3.63 -0.75
C CYS A 33 10.51 -3.38 0.41
N HIS A 34 9.97 -2.88 1.53
CA HIS A 34 10.73 -2.50 2.72
C HIS A 34 10.37 -3.32 3.95
N SER A 35 9.73 -4.48 3.75
CA SER A 35 9.50 -5.44 4.83
C SER A 35 10.78 -6.15 5.24
N THR A 36 10.78 -6.75 6.42
CA THR A 36 11.93 -7.34 7.13
C THR A 36 12.88 -8.12 6.22
N GLY A 37 12.36 -9.00 5.34
CA GLY A 37 13.19 -9.81 4.46
C GLY A 37 13.95 -8.99 3.41
N CYS A 38 13.29 -8.02 2.75
CA CYS A 38 13.94 -7.15 1.78
C CYS A 38 14.87 -6.14 2.46
N LYS A 39 14.50 -5.65 3.65
CA LYS A 39 15.34 -4.77 4.45
C LYS A 39 16.66 -5.47 4.84
N SER A 40 16.58 -6.71 5.30
CA SER A 40 17.78 -7.52 5.60
C SER A 40 18.63 -7.83 4.35
N SER A 41 18.08 -7.67 3.16
CA SER A 41 18.76 -7.88 1.87
C SER A 41 19.17 -6.56 1.20
N GLY A 42 19.20 -5.44 1.93
CA GLY A 42 19.74 -4.16 1.44
C GLY A 42 18.74 -3.22 0.78
N SER A 43 17.44 -3.31 1.08
CA SER A 43 16.46 -2.37 0.49
C SER A 43 16.65 -0.92 0.96
N ASP A 44 17.27 -0.68 2.11
CA ASP A 44 17.62 0.67 2.57
C ASP A 44 18.63 1.33 1.62
N ASP A 45 19.67 0.60 1.21
CA ASP A 45 20.68 1.10 0.26
C ASP A 45 20.09 1.35 -1.13
N ILE A 46 19.16 0.47 -1.55
CA ILE A 46 18.41 0.65 -2.81
C ILE A 46 17.63 1.96 -2.77
N ILE A 47 16.85 2.21 -1.71
CA ILE A 47 16.04 3.42 -1.57
C ILE A 47 16.92 4.68 -1.57
N SER A 48 18.06 4.64 -0.88
CA SER A 48 19.01 5.75 -0.85
C SER A 48 19.55 6.07 -2.25
N LEU A 49 20.00 5.07 -2.99
CA LEU A 49 20.51 5.29 -4.35
C LEU A 49 19.43 5.69 -5.36
N LEU A 50 18.17 5.27 -5.15
CA LEU A 50 17.05 5.77 -5.95
C LEU A 50 16.79 7.25 -5.69
N GLN A 51 16.87 7.69 -4.43
CA GLN A 51 16.74 9.11 -4.06
C GLN A 51 17.84 9.95 -4.72
N ASP A 52 19.09 9.50 -4.66
CA ASP A 52 20.22 10.15 -5.32
C ASP A 52 20.02 10.22 -6.84
N ALA A 53 19.57 9.13 -7.47
CA ALA A 53 19.31 9.11 -8.92
C ALA A 53 18.17 10.05 -9.33
N ILE A 54 17.09 10.11 -8.55
CA ILE A 54 15.96 11.03 -8.79
C ILE A 54 16.42 12.49 -8.69
N GLU A 55 17.32 12.80 -7.76
CA GLU A 55 17.91 14.12 -7.65
C GLU A 55 18.82 14.45 -8.83
N GLU A 56 19.71 13.51 -9.21
CA GLU A 56 20.65 13.67 -10.33
C GLU A 56 19.94 13.92 -11.67
N TYR A 57 18.80 13.23 -11.91
CA TYR A 57 18.01 13.38 -13.13
C TYR A 57 16.94 14.48 -13.07
N ASP A 58 16.87 15.27 -11.98
CA ASP A 58 15.85 16.31 -11.76
C ASP A 58 14.41 15.81 -11.91
N LEU A 59 14.11 14.73 -11.21
CA LEU A 59 12.81 14.04 -11.31
C LEU A 59 11.94 14.18 -10.05
N LYS A 60 12.33 14.97 -9.05
CA LYS A 60 11.62 15.07 -7.75
C LYS A 60 10.14 15.41 -7.88
N ASP A 61 9.78 16.20 -8.89
CA ASP A 61 8.38 16.61 -9.12
C ASP A 61 7.58 15.60 -9.95
N LYS A 62 8.24 14.59 -10.55
CA LYS A 62 7.62 13.62 -11.47
C LYS A 62 7.64 12.20 -10.94
N VAL A 63 8.58 11.88 -10.06
CA VAL A 63 8.80 10.51 -9.56
C VAL A 63 8.72 10.49 -8.03
N ARG A 64 7.89 9.59 -7.53
CA ARG A 64 7.75 9.31 -6.10
C ARG A 64 8.40 7.98 -5.77
N ILE A 65 9.18 7.91 -4.68
CA ILE A 65 9.69 6.65 -4.11
C ILE A 65 8.89 6.34 -2.86
N VAL A 66 8.46 5.09 -2.73
CA VAL A 66 7.68 4.59 -1.59
C VAL A 66 8.37 3.38 -0.97
N ALA A 67 8.66 3.45 0.31
CA ALA A 67 9.05 2.30 1.12
C ALA A 67 7.81 1.45 1.43
N ALA A 68 7.44 0.58 0.50
CA ALA A 68 6.17 -0.15 0.53
C ALA A 68 6.20 -1.38 1.43
N GLY A 69 5.03 -1.85 1.83
CA GLY A 69 4.85 -3.11 2.54
C GLY A 69 5.27 -4.33 1.71
N CYS A 70 5.16 -5.53 2.32
CA CYS A 70 5.60 -6.77 1.71
C CYS A 70 4.87 -7.09 0.40
N MET A 71 5.62 -7.33 -0.67
CA MET A 71 5.09 -7.73 -1.98
C MET A 71 4.89 -9.25 -2.13
N GLY A 72 5.25 -10.04 -1.10
CA GLY A 72 4.92 -11.47 -0.99
C GLY A 72 6.01 -12.44 -1.43
N LEU A 73 6.93 -12.08 -2.32
CA LEU A 73 7.94 -12.96 -2.91
C LEU A 73 9.34 -12.75 -2.30
N CYS A 74 9.50 -12.98 -0.99
CA CYS A 74 10.76 -12.74 -0.28
C CYS A 74 11.97 -13.46 -0.89
N ALA A 75 11.80 -14.68 -1.44
CA ALA A 75 12.86 -15.43 -2.11
C ALA A 75 13.38 -14.77 -3.40
N GLN A 76 12.67 -13.78 -3.93
CA GLN A 76 13.05 -13.00 -5.10
C GLN A 76 13.45 -11.55 -4.73
N GLY A 77 13.46 -11.22 -3.43
CA GLY A 77 13.84 -9.90 -2.95
C GLY A 77 15.33 -9.57 -3.12
N PRO A 78 15.65 -8.29 -3.00
CA PRO A 78 14.77 -7.14 -2.89
C PRO A 78 13.91 -6.93 -4.12
N LEU A 79 12.64 -6.52 -3.89
CA LEU A 79 11.66 -6.29 -4.95
C LEU A 79 11.38 -4.79 -5.09
N MET A 80 11.20 -4.36 -6.34
CA MET A 80 10.82 -3.00 -6.66
C MET A 80 9.80 -3.00 -7.80
N ARG A 81 8.69 -2.30 -7.64
CA ARG A 81 7.71 -2.11 -8.69
C ARG A 81 7.77 -0.68 -9.19
N VAL A 82 7.81 -0.53 -10.50
CA VAL A 82 7.77 0.75 -11.20
C VAL A 82 6.42 0.88 -11.87
N GLU A 83 5.65 1.88 -11.46
CA GLU A 83 4.39 2.29 -12.06
C GLU A 83 4.58 3.62 -12.78
N ILE A 84 4.39 3.65 -14.09
CA ILE A 84 4.44 4.88 -14.90
C ILE A 84 3.07 5.06 -15.54
N LYS A 85 2.47 6.24 -15.39
CA LYS A 85 1.16 6.54 -15.99
C LYS A 85 1.18 6.30 -17.50
N GLY A 86 0.24 5.50 -17.98
CA GLY A 86 0.16 5.11 -19.41
C GLY A 86 1.04 3.94 -19.82
N GLN A 87 1.86 3.38 -18.92
CA GLN A 87 2.71 2.21 -19.18
C GLN A 87 2.25 1.00 -18.37
N LYS A 88 2.70 -0.20 -18.77
CA LYS A 88 2.55 -1.41 -17.97
C LYS A 88 3.44 -1.34 -16.73
N ASP A 89 2.91 -1.77 -15.59
CA ASP A 89 3.70 -1.95 -14.37
C ASP A 89 4.80 -2.98 -14.58
N VAL A 90 5.97 -2.68 -14.07
CA VAL A 90 7.12 -3.58 -14.10
C VAL A 90 7.58 -3.91 -12.69
N LEU A 91 7.62 -5.20 -12.36
CA LEU A 91 8.16 -5.70 -11.10
C LEU A 91 9.58 -6.22 -11.31
N TYR A 92 10.51 -5.61 -10.60
CA TYR A 92 11.92 -6.01 -10.57
C TYR A 92 12.22 -6.89 -9.36
N LYS A 93 13.10 -7.86 -9.54
CA LYS A 93 13.54 -8.85 -8.53
C LYS A 93 15.06 -8.86 -8.36
N ARG A 94 15.51 -9.36 -7.20
CA ARG A 94 16.93 -9.57 -6.88
C ARG A 94 17.77 -8.33 -7.19
N LEU A 95 17.24 -7.19 -6.74
CA LEU A 95 17.89 -5.92 -7.01
C LEU A 95 19.09 -5.72 -6.12
N GLU A 96 20.16 -5.28 -6.76
CA GLU A 96 21.28 -4.64 -6.11
C GLU A 96 21.18 -3.12 -6.29
N PRO A 97 21.80 -2.32 -5.41
CA PRO A 97 21.68 -0.86 -5.47
C PRO A 97 22.04 -0.27 -6.84
N LEU A 98 23.10 -0.77 -7.49
CA LEU A 98 23.50 -0.31 -8.82
C LEU A 98 22.44 -0.62 -9.89
N ILE A 99 21.81 -1.79 -9.83
CA ILE A 99 20.74 -2.18 -10.75
C ILE A 99 19.52 -1.27 -10.57
N ALA A 100 19.17 -0.95 -9.33
CA ALA A 100 18.07 -0.02 -9.05
C ALA A 100 18.32 1.36 -9.66
N ARG A 101 19.55 1.89 -9.58
CA ARG A 101 19.94 3.13 -10.25
C ARG A 101 19.86 3.01 -11.79
N LEU A 102 20.29 1.89 -12.36
CA LEU A 102 20.16 1.63 -13.80
C LEU A 102 18.69 1.55 -14.24
N VAL A 103 17.79 1.04 -13.41
CA VAL A 103 16.34 1.11 -13.71
C VAL A 103 15.85 2.55 -13.80
N VAL A 104 16.32 3.47 -12.96
CA VAL A 104 15.96 4.88 -13.10
C VAL A 104 16.51 5.44 -14.44
N ALA A 105 17.78 5.23 -14.72
CA ALA A 105 18.44 5.78 -15.91
C ALA A 105 17.87 5.24 -17.23
N GLU A 106 17.65 3.92 -17.30
CA GLU A 106 17.40 3.19 -18.53
C GLU A 106 15.94 2.76 -18.73
N HIS A 107 15.11 2.89 -17.69
CA HIS A 107 13.67 2.64 -17.80
C HIS A 107 12.88 3.90 -17.47
N VAL A 108 13.03 4.46 -16.25
CA VAL A 108 12.15 5.57 -15.79
C VAL A 108 12.39 6.83 -16.63
N VAL A 109 13.63 7.26 -16.76
CA VAL A 109 13.98 8.50 -17.50
C VAL A 109 13.50 8.47 -18.96
N PRO A 110 13.77 7.42 -19.77
CA PRO A 110 13.28 7.38 -21.15
C PRO A 110 11.76 7.19 -21.23
N ALA A 111 11.15 6.36 -20.37
CA ALA A 111 9.71 6.16 -20.39
C ALA A 111 8.91 7.43 -20.04
N LEU A 112 9.46 8.30 -19.18
CA LEU A 112 8.84 9.58 -18.87
C LEU A 112 8.86 10.59 -20.02
N LYS A 113 9.63 10.34 -21.07
CA LYS A 113 9.73 11.20 -22.27
C LYS A 113 8.80 10.76 -23.40
N LEU A 114 8.17 9.58 -23.26
CA LEU A 114 7.25 9.07 -24.27
C LEU A 114 5.98 9.93 -24.35
N GLU A 115 5.41 9.99 -25.55
CA GLU A 115 4.10 10.59 -25.80
C GLU A 115 2.97 9.61 -25.44
N ASP A 116 1.74 10.14 -25.31
CA ASP A 116 0.58 9.33 -24.97
C ASP A 116 0.32 8.26 -26.05
N GLY A 117 0.23 7.00 -25.62
CA GLY A 117 0.00 5.85 -26.48
C GLY A 117 1.28 5.12 -26.93
N GLU A 118 2.45 5.68 -26.68
CA GLU A 118 3.71 4.96 -26.89
C GLU A 118 3.99 4.01 -25.72
N THR A 119 4.63 2.87 -26.01
CA THR A 119 5.01 1.86 -25.02
C THR A 119 6.52 1.76 -24.91
N PHE A 120 7.02 1.70 -23.68
CA PHE A 120 8.45 1.52 -23.43
C PHE A 120 8.82 0.04 -23.41
N GLU A 121 9.88 -0.31 -24.12
CA GLU A 121 10.47 -1.65 -24.08
C GLU A 121 11.64 -1.68 -23.11
N ILE A 122 11.57 -2.59 -22.14
CA ILE A 122 12.62 -2.76 -21.13
C ILE A 122 13.90 -3.26 -21.81
N PRO A 123 15.05 -2.58 -21.62
CA PRO A 123 16.33 -3.00 -22.18
C PRO A 123 16.69 -4.45 -21.81
N GLU A 124 17.31 -5.18 -22.75
CA GLU A 124 17.61 -6.61 -22.63
C GLU A 124 18.39 -6.94 -21.34
N PHE A 125 19.36 -6.12 -20.99
CA PHE A 125 20.17 -6.33 -19.78
C PHE A 125 19.40 -6.20 -18.47
N LEU A 126 18.25 -5.49 -18.47
CA LEU A 126 17.34 -5.41 -17.32
C LEU A 126 16.31 -6.55 -17.29
N GLN A 127 16.06 -7.23 -18.41
CA GLN A 127 15.04 -8.29 -18.52
C GLN A 127 15.28 -9.44 -17.52
N GLN A 128 16.51 -9.78 -17.20
CA GLN A 128 16.84 -10.81 -16.20
C GLN A 128 16.34 -10.46 -14.80
N HIS A 129 16.16 -9.17 -14.50
CA HIS A 129 15.63 -8.66 -13.25
C HIS A 129 14.12 -8.47 -13.28
N VAL A 130 13.47 -8.59 -14.45
CA VAL A 130 12.01 -8.48 -14.55
C VAL A 130 11.34 -9.75 -14.05
N LEU A 131 10.28 -9.59 -13.27
CA LEU A 131 9.40 -10.65 -12.84
C LEU A 131 8.01 -10.42 -13.44
N SER A 132 7.57 -11.35 -14.28
CA SER A 132 6.26 -11.23 -14.93
C SER A 132 5.13 -11.21 -13.91
N LEU A 133 4.24 -10.24 -13.99
CA LEU A 133 3.02 -10.17 -13.20
C LEU A 133 1.95 -11.16 -13.68
N ASP A 134 2.14 -11.77 -14.85
CA ASP A 134 1.24 -12.81 -15.40
C ASP A 134 1.50 -14.20 -14.82
N LEU A 135 2.51 -14.35 -13.93
CA LEU A 135 2.78 -15.62 -13.26
C LEU A 135 1.57 -16.09 -12.44
N PRO A 136 1.31 -17.41 -12.36
CA PRO A 136 0.23 -17.98 -11.56
C PRO A 136 0.26 -17.54 -10.08
N PHE A 137 1.41 -17.22 -9.56
CA PHE A 137 1.58 -16.65 -8.22
C PHE A 137 0.77 -15.35 -8.04
N PHE A 138 0.72 -14.48 -9.05
CA PHE A 138 -0.04 -13.24 -8.99
C PHE A 138 -1.48 -13.42 -9.46
N THR A 139 -1.68 -14.13 -10.59
CA THR A 139 -2.97 -14.19 -11.27
C THR A 139 -3.97 -15.15 -10.62
N LYS A 140 -3.51 -16.14 -9.81
CA LYS A 140 -4.36 -17.10 -9.11
C LYS A 140 -4.61 -16.77 -7.64
N GLN A 141 -4.15 -15.60 -7.17
CA GLN A 141 -4.40 -15.14 -5.80
C GLN A 141 -5.39 -13.99 -5.79
N GLU A 142 -6.42 -14.11 -4.96
CA GLU A 142 -7.31 -13.01 -4.61
C GLU A 142 -6.89 -12.44 -3.25
N LYS A 143 -6.29 -11.24 -3.28
CA LYS A 143 -5.82 -10.55 -2.08
C LYS A 143 -6.96 -9.71 -1.50
N VAL A 144 -7.52 -10.10 -0.38
CA VAL A 144 -8.53 -9.32 0.35
C VAL A 144 -7.86 -8.42 1.38
N VAL A 145 -7.21 -9.00 2.39
CA VAL A 145 -6.57 -8.23 3.48
C VAL A 145 -5.30 -7.50 3.00
N LEU A 146 -4.53 -8.14 2.12
CA LEU A 146 -3.28 -7.61 1.59
C LEU A 146 -3.44 -6.88 0.25
N LYS A 147 -4.65 -6.42 -0.08
CA LYS A 147 -4.94 -5.75 -1.36
C LYS A 147 -4.01 -4.57 -1.63
N LEU A 148 -3.72 -3.78 -0.60
CA LEU A 148 -2.89 -2.57 -0.70
C LEU A 148 -1.39 -2.83 -0.43
N ALA A 149 -1.01 -4.06 -0.07
CA ALA A 149 0.39 -4.38 0.20
C ALA A 149 1.25 -4.23 -1.06
N GLY A 150 2.28 -3.38 -0.98
CA GLY A 150 3.14 -3.03 -2.12
C GLY A 150 2.53 -2.02 -3.10
N HIS A 151 1.39 -1.39 -2.76
CA HIS A 151 0.67 -0.43 -3.61
C HIS A 151 0.41 0.93 -2.94
N MET A 152 0.88 1.11 -1.73
CA MET A 152 0.76 2.36 -0.99
C MET A 152 1.90 2.50 0.03
N ASP A 153 2.07 3.70 0.55
CA ASP A 153 2.91 3.95 1.71
C ASP A 153 2.21 3.47 2.98
N PRO A 154 2.72 2.44 3.68
CA PRO A 154 2.08 1.92 4.87
C PRO A 154 2.16 2.86 6.09
N GLU A 155 3.02 3.89 6.04
CA GLU A 155 3.19 4.88 7.10
C GLU A 155 2.38 6.16 6.86
N ASP A 156 1.69 6.27 5.70
CA ASP A 156 0.86 7.43 5.34
C ASP A 156 -0.65 7.12 5.52
N ILE A 157 -1.20 7.60 6.63
CA ILE A 157 -2.63 7.44 6.94
C ILE A 157 -3.54 8.14 5.90
N HIS A 158 -3.09 9.25 5.30
CA HIS A 158 -3.88 9.97 4.29
C HIS A 158 -3.95 9.15 2.99
N GLU A 159 -2.89 8.44 2.64
CA GLU A 159 -2.90 7.53 1.49
C GLU A 159 -3.82 6.32 1.75
N TYR A 160 -3.82 5.77 2.98
CA TYR A 160 -4.79 4.75 3.36
C TYR A 160 -6.24 5.25 3.25
N ILE A 161 -6.51 6.47 3.69
CA ILE A 161 -7.84 7.11 3.54
C ILE A 161 -8.17 7.31 2.06
N ALA A 162 -7.23 7.74 1.22
CA ALA A 162 -7.41 7.89 -0.22
C ALA A 162 -7.79 6.57 -0.91
N HIS A 163 -7.31 5.44 -0.39
CA HIS A 163 -7.70 4.09 -0.82
C HIS A 163 -8.99 3.56 -0.17
N GLY A 164 -9.78 4.42 0.47
CA GLY A 164 -11.06 4.07 1.10
C GLY A 164 -10.95 3.58 2.55
N GLY A 165 -9.80 3.79 3.17
CA GLY A 165 -9.62 3.53 4.61
C GLY A 165 -10.61 4.31 5.47
N TYR A 166 -11.06 3.70 6.56
CA TYR A 166 -12.01 4.25 7.54
C TYR A 166 -13.44 4.52 7.04
N LEU A 167 -13.79 4.30 5.77
CA LEU A 167 -15.18 4.46 5.29
C LEU A 167 -16.16 3.56 6.05
N ALA A 168 -15.75 2.34 6.39
CA ALA A 168 -16.59 1.44 7.20
C ALA A 168 -16.78 1.97 8.62
N LEU A 169 -15.74 2.55 9.23
CA LEU A 169 -15.82 3.17 10.55
C LEU A 169 -16.75 4.39 10.53
N GLU A 170 -16.62 5.26 9.53
CA GLU A 170 -17.52 6.41 9.35
C GLU A 170 -18.98 5.96 9.26
N LYS A 171 -19.27 4.95 8.41
CA LYS A 171 -20.60 4.37 8.30
C LYS A 171 -21.13 3.90 9.65
N VAL A 172 -20.32 3.14 10.40
CA VAL A 172 -20.70 2.60 11.71
C VAL A 172 -21.03 3.72 12.68
N LEU A 173 -20.16 4.72 12.81
CA LEU A 173 -20.35 5.83 13.74
C LEU A 173 -21.59 6.68 13.41
N LYS A 174 -21.90 6.85 12.11
CA LYS A 174 -23.03 7.68 11.67
C LYS A 174 -24.38 6.93 11.67
N THR A 175 -24.39 5.62 11.45
CA THR A 175 -25.64 4.92 11.06
C THR A 175 -25.95 3.65 11.87
N MET A 176 -25.05 3.19 12.74
CA MET A 176 -25.24 1.92 13.42
C MET A 176 -25.13 2.03 14.95
N THR A 177 -25.95 1.26 15.64
CA THR A 177 -25.79 1.05 17.09
C THR A 177 -24.73 -0.02 17.38
N PRO A 178 -24.11 -0.04 18.57
CA PRO A 178 -23.16 -1.09 18.95
C PRO A 178 -23.71 -2.51 18.76
N ALA A 179 -24.98 -2.75 19.06
CA ALA A 179 -25.63 -4.05 18.89
C ALA A 179 -25.71 -4.45 17.41
N GLN A 180 -26.07 -3.51 16.52
CA GLN A 180 -26.09 -3.75 15.08
C GLN A 180 -24.72 -4.08 14.51
N VAL A 181 -23.65 -3.44 15.01
CA VAL A 181 -22.27 -3.76 14.62
C VAL A 181 -21.90 -5.18 15.01
N VAL A 182 -22.20 -5.59 16.26
CA VAL A 182 -21.96 -6.95 16.72
C VAL A 182 -22.73 -7.97 15.86
N ASP A 183 -23.99 -7.69 15.54
CA ASP A 183 -24.82 -8.58 14.70
C ASP A 183 -24.27 -8.69 13.27
N GLU A 184 -23.78 -7.60 12.68
CA GLU A 184 -23.16 -7.61 11.37
C GLU A 184 -21.90 -8.48 11.33
N ILE A 185 -21.03 -8.35 12.34
CA ILE A 185 -19.84 -9.20 12.47
C ILE A 185 -20.20 -10.67 12.71
N LYS A 186 -21.28 -10.96 13.45
CA LYS A 186 -21.80 -12.34 13.60
C LYS A 186 -22.28 -12.92 12.27
N LYS A 187 -23.07 -12.15 11.51
CA LYS A 187 -23.59 -12.54 10.19
C LYS A 187 -22.48 -12.78 9.17
N SER A 188 -21.39 -12.00 9.24
CA SER A 188 -20.23 -12.17 8.33
C SER A 188 -19.54 -13.52 8.48
N GLY A 189 -19.74 -14.23 9.60
CA GLY A 189 -19.05 -15.48 9.90
C GLY A 189 -17.54 -15.33 10.12
N LEU A 190 -17.03 -14.09 10.29
CA LEU A 190 -15.60 -13.82 10.51
C LEU A 190 -15.08 -14.59 11.72
N ARG A 191 -13.92 -15.23 11.56
CA ARG A 191 -13.27 -16.04 12.59
C ARG A 191 -11.84 -15.57 12.81
N GLY A 192 -11.34 -15.76 14.02
CA GLY A 192 -9.95 -15.49 14.39
C GLY A 192 -8.96 -16.25 13.49
N ARG A 193 -7.82 -15.64 13.23
CA ARG A 193 -6.73 -16.17 12.38
C ARG A 193 -5.47 -16.55 13.17
N GLY A 194 -5.53 -16.54 14.50
CA GLY A 194 -4.42 -16.96 15.36
C GLY A 194 -4.35 -18.47 15.63
N GLY A 195 -5.09 -19.30 14.88
CA GLY A 195 -5.10 -20.76 14.99
C GLY A 195 -6.37 -21.35 15.60
N GLY A 196 -6.98 -20.74 16.61
CA GLY A 196 -8.18 -21.25 17.28
C GLY A 196 -9.49 -21.06 16.50
N GLY A 197 -9.54 -20.19 15.50
CA GLY A 197 -10.71 -19.97 14.66
C GLY A 197 -11.97 -19.54 15.42
N PHE A 198 -11.85 -18.94 16.58
CA PHE A 198 -12.99 -18.49 17.38
C PHE A 198 -13.81 -17.42 16.64
N SER A 199 -15.15 -17.47 16.78
CA SER A 199 -16.03 -16.49 16.15
C SER A 199 -15.75 -15.08 16.64
N THR A 200 -15.40 -14.17 15.72
CA THR A 200 -15.12 -12.76 16.05
C THR A 200 -16.37 -12.07 16.59
N GLY A 201 -17.53 -12.32 15.97
CA GLY A 201 -18.80 -11.74 16.43
C GLY A 201 -19.19 -12.20 17.84
N MET A 202 -18.96 -13.47 18.19
CA MET A 202 -19.18 -13.95 19.56
C MET A 202 -18.20 -13.28 20.54
N LYS A 203 -16.94 -13.11 20.17
CA LYS A 203 -15.96 -12.40 21.01
C LYS A 203 -16.39 -10.97 21.27
N TRP A 204 -16.87 -10.27 20.26
CA TRP A 204 -17.37 -8.90 20.41
C TRP A 204 -18.65 -8.83 21.26
N GLU A 205 -19.57 -9.79 21.09
CA GLU A 205 -20.77 -9.89 21.92
C GLU A 205 -20.44 -10.11 23.41
N LEU A 206 -19.49 -11.00 23.71
CA LEU A 206 -19.03 -11.24 25.08
C LEU A 206 -18.41 -9.97 25.68
N ALA A 207 -17.56 -9.28 24.92
CA ALA A 207 -16.97 -8.01 25.36
C ALA A 207 -18.04 -6.92 25.60
N ALA A 208 -19.05 -6.86 24.73
CA ALA A 208 -20.15 -5.88 24.87
C ALA A 208 -21.05 -6.14 26.08
N LYS A 209 -21.15 -7.39 26.58
CA LYS A 209 -21.90 -7.78 27.74
C LYS A 209 -21.19 -7.49 29.07
N VAL A 210 -19.91 -7.15 29.05
CA VAL A 210 -19.18 -6.78 30.25
C VAL A 210 -19.82 -5.51 30.84
N PRO A 211 -20.12 -5.47 32.14
CA PRO A 211 -20.69 -4.28 32.79
C PRO A 211 -19.86 -3.04 32.52
N THR A 212 -20.53 -1.90 32.41
CA THR A 212 -19.85 -0.62 32.17
C THR A 212 -18.89 -0.33 33.30
N VAL A 213 -17.63 -0.16 32.99
CA VAL A 213 -16.58 0.33 33.89
C VAL A 213 -16.25 1.77 33.51
N ASP A 214 -15.67 2.52 34.47
CA ASP A 214 -15.43 3.96 34.28
C ASP A 214 -14.45 4.23 33.15
N GLU A 215 -13.53 3.29 32.85
CA GLU A 215 -12.54 3.41 31.78
C GLU A 215 -12.53 2.17 30.89
N LYS A 216 -12.39 2.39 29.57
CA LYS A 216 -12.22 1.34 28.58
C LYS A 216 -11.00 1.67 27.71
N PHE A 217 -10.16 0.68 27.49
CA PHE A 217 -8.93 0.81 26.70
C PHE A 217 -9.04 0.01 25.40
N ILE A 218 -8.46 0.55 24.33
CA ILE A 218 -8.21 -0.14 23.06
C ILE A 218 -6.69 -0.37 23.00
N ILE A 219 -6.29 -1.63 22.82
CA ILE A 219 -4.89 -2.04 22.74
C ILE A 219 -4.60 -2.57 21.33
#